data_ee92b3a224ed0aec74dd21c09f6e4d81
#
_entry.id   ee92b3a224ed0aec74dd21c09f6e4d81
#
_cell.length_a   1.000
_cell.length_b   1.000
_cell.length_c   1.000
_cell.angle_alpha   90.00
_cell.angle_beta   90.00
_cell.angle_gamma   90.00
#
_symmetry.space_group_name_H-M   'P 1'
#
loop_
_entity.id
_entity.type
_entity.pdbx_description
1 polymer ?
#
loop_
_entity_poly.entity_id
_entity_poly.type
_entity_poly.pdbx_seq_one_letter_code
_entity_poly.pdbx_strand_id
1 'polypeptide(L)'
;LSSSSDYAYITVYSLNKYLVKTLEVVESMIKEPLFPQKELQTILDTNIQQYLVNTSKVDFLAHRSLLKSLYGEQHPCGKIVMEEDYHTITPEVLREFYERHYHSGNCSIFLSGKVTDDIISRVTDIFGIPFGQYQLQMPKLSFPFAAIPEKRIFTEREDAMQSAVKMGCTTITREHPDYPKLRVLMTLFGGYFGSRLMSNIREDKGYTYGISAGVVFYPDSGLLIV
;
A
#
# COMPACT_ATOMS: atom_id res chain seq x y z
N LEU A 1 9.26 5.07 -8.17
CA LEU A 1 9.20 3.96 -7.22
C LEU A 1 8.07 4.21 -6.23
N SER A 2 7.28 3.20 -5.96
CA SER A 2 6.25 3.21 -4.93
C SER A 2 6.09 1.81 -4.35
N SER A 3 5.57 1.72 -3.14
CA SER A 3 5.27 0.45 -2.48
C SER A 3 3.90 0.51 -1.81
N SER A 4 3.27 -0.63 -1.69
CA SER A 4 2.10 -0.87 -0.85
C SER A 4 2.43 -1.97 0.15
N SER A 5 1.44 -2.43 0.91
CA SER A 5 1.62 -3.57 1.83
C SER A 5 2.10 -4.85 1.12
N ASP A 6 1.69 -5.04 -0.13
CA ASP A 6 1.85 -6.33 -0.85
C ASP A 6 2.75 -6.24 -2.07
N TYR A 7 2.97 -5.04 -2.62
CA TYR A 7 3.66 -4.85 -3.88
C TYR A 7 4.62 -3.67 -3.84
N ALA A 8 5.76 -3.83 -4.50
CA ALA A 8 6.63 -2.74 -4.89
C ALA A 8 6.52 -2.52 -6.40
N TYR A 9 6.47 -1.26 -6.82
CA TYR A 9 6.32 -0.90 -8.22
C TYR A 9 7.48 -0.04 -8.70
N ILE A 10 8.02 -0.41 -9.84
CA ILE A 10 8.92 0.43 -10.62
C ILE A 10 8.16 0.84 -11.88
N THR A 11 7.68 2.08 -11.92
CA THR A 11 6.96 2.61 -13.09
C THR A 11 7.90 3.47 -13.90
N VAL A 12 7.97 3.19 -15.19
CA VAL A 12 8.84 3.88 -16.15
C VAL A 12 7.98 4.48 -17.25
N TYR A 13 8.16 5.77 -17.49
CA TYR A 13 7.60 6.46 -18.64
C TYR A 13 8.74 6.87 -19.55
N SER A 14 8.78 6.32 -20.75
CA SER A 14 9.84 6.58 -21.73
C SER A 14 9.31 6.69 -23.14
N LEU A 15 9.94 7.53 -23.94
CA LEU A 15 9.75 7.47 -25.40
C LEU A 15 10.47 6.22 -25.94
N ASN A 16 9.90 5.57 -26.97
CA ASN A 16 10.46 4.34 -27.53
C ASN A 16 11.95 4.46 -27.90
N LYS A 17 12.37 5.62 -28.42
CA LYS A 17 13.77 5.87 -28.80
C LYS A 17 14.77 5.83 -27.63
N TYR A 18 14.29 6.00 -26.39
CA TYR A 18 15.13 5.97 -25.17
C TYR A 18 14.86 4.74 -24.32
N LEU A 19 13.89 3.91 -24.67
CA LEU A 19 13.42 2.82 -23.84
C LEU A 19 14.55 1.86 -23.48
N VAL A 20 15.39 1.46 -24.43
CA VAL A 20 16.50 0.52 -24.17
C VAL A 20 17.44 1.05 -23.09
N LYS A 21 17.90 2.30 -23.22
CA LYS A 21 18.77 2.92 -22.19
C LYS A 21 18.10 3.03 -20.83
N THR A 22 16.79 3.26 -20.82
CA THR A 22 16.03 3.32 -19.58
C THR A 22 15.90 1.94 -18.94
N LEU A 23 15.70 0.89 -19.75
CA LEU A 23 15.63 -0.49 -19.26
C LEU A 23 16.98 -0.96 -18.68
N GLU A 24 18.10 -0.58 -19.26
CA GLU A 24 19.44 -0.86 -18.72
C GLU A 24 19.63 -0.29 -17.30
N VAL A 25 19.15 0.94 -17.07
CA VAL A 25 19.17 1.56 -15.73
C VAL A 25 18.26 0.79 -14.77
N VAL A 26 17.04 0.44 -15.19
CA VAL A 26 16.11 -0.33 -14.37
C VAL A 26 16.67 -1.72 -14.06
N GLU A 27 17.32 -2.36 -15.01
CA GLU A 27 18.01 -3.65 -14.82
C GLU A 27 19.06 -3.54 -13.72
N SER A 28 19.96 -2.56 -13.82
CA SER A 28 21.01 -2.33 -12.81
C SER A 28 20.41 -2.06 -11.42
N MET A 29 19.35 -1.25 -11.34
CA MET A 29 18.66 -0.96 -10.07
C MET A 29 18.04 -2.21 -9.43
N ILE A 30 17.51 -3.14 -10.25
CA ILE A 30 16.86 -4.36 -9.77
C ILE A 30 17.86 -5.46 -9.46
N LYS A 31 18.87 -5.66 -10.32
CA LYS A 31 19.80 -6.78 -10.20
C LYS A 31 21.02 -6.49 -9.34
N GLU A 32 21.41 -5.23 -9.23
CA GLU A 32 22.64 -4.80 -8.55
C GLU A 32 22.41 -3.62 -7.57
N PRO A 33 21.46 -3.73 -6.61
CA PRO A 33 21.20 -2.65 -5.68
C PRO A 33 22.35 -2.43 -4.70
N LEU A 34 22.70 -1.17 -4.46
CA LEU A 34 23.87 -0.81 -3.66
C LEU A 34 23.56 -0.63 -2.15
N PHE A 35 22.37 -0.17 -1.80
CA PHE A 35 21.95 0.17 -0.44
C PHE A 35 22.94 1.07 0.33
N PRO A 36 23.32 2.23 -0.21
CA PRO A 36 24.34 3.06 0.42
C PRO A 36 23.81 3.68 1.73
N GLN A 37 24.61 3.61 2.79
CA GLN A 37 24.25 4.04 4.15
C GLN A 37 23.80 5.50 4.22
N LYS A 38 24.45 6.39 3.49
CA LYS A 38 24.15 7.84 3.53
C LYS A 38 22.76 8.13 2.99
N GLU A 39 22.41 7.54 1.85
CA GLU A 39 21.11 7.71 1.21
C GLU A 39 20.01 7.05 2.04
N LEU A 40 20.28 5.89 2.62
CA LEU A 40 19.37 5.25 3.56
C LEU A 40 19.08 6.16 4.75
N GLN A 41 20.10 6.72 5.38
CA GLN A 41 19.91 7.64 6.52
C GLN A 41 19.03 8.83 6.14
N THR A 42 19.26 9.44 4.99
CA THR A 42 18.45 10.56 4.50
C THR A 42 16.98 10.18 4.32
N ILE A 43 16.72 8.97 3.81
CA ILE A 43 15.36 8.45 3.63
C ILE A 43 14.71 8.18 4.99
N LEU A 44 15.43 7.57 5.93
CA LEU A 44 14.94 7.29 7.28
C LEU A 44 14.60 8.58 8.03
N ASP A 45 15.48 9.58 8.01
CA ASP A 45 15.24 10.88 8.64
C ASP A 45 13.98 11.55 8.07
N THR A 46 13.82 11.51 6.75
CA THR A 46 12.63 12.06 6.07
C THR A 46 11.36 11.31 6.49
N ASN A 47 11.41 9.97 6.55
CA ASN A 47 10.27 9.15 6.94
C ASN A 47 9.91 9.31 8.42
N ILE A 48 10.88 9.46 9.31
CA ILE A 48 10.66 9.76 10.74
C ILE A 48 9.97 11.12 10.88
N GLN A 49 10.43 12.15 10.19
CA GLN A 49 9.77 13.46 10.21
C GLN A 49 8.32 13.38 9.69
N GLN A 50 8.10 12.66 8.60
CA GLN A 50 6.75 12.43 8.08
C GLN A 50 5.87 11.64 9.06
N TYR A 51 6.43 10.65 9.75
CA TYR A 51 5.74 9.90 10.79
C TYR A 51 5.30 10.82 11.93
N LEU A 52 6.19 11.67 12.45
CA LEU A 52 5.88 12.64 13.51
C LEU A 52 4.76 13.59 13.09
N VAL A 53 4.83 14.13 11.87
CA VAL A 53 3.75 14.97 11.30
C VAL A 53 2.44 14.19 11.17
N ASN A 54 2.49 12.95 10.76
CA ASN A 54 1.27 12.14 10.60
C ASN A 54 0.66 11.75 11.94
N THR A 55 1.45 11.41 12.96
CA THR A 55 0.96 11.08 14.31
C THR A 55 0.37 12.30 15.03
N SER A 56 0.63 13.51 14.54
CA SER A 56 -0.05 14.71 15.02
C SER A 56 -1.49 14.86 14.49
N LYS A 57 -1.88 14.11 13.45
CA LYS A 57 -3.20 14.20 12.81
C LYS A 57 -4.19 13.20 13.39
N VAL A 58 -5.34 13.68 13.87
CA VAL A 58 -6.40 12.81 14.43
C VAL A 58 -6.93 11.80 13.41
N ASP A 59 -6.99 12.15 12.12
CA ASP A 59 -7.43 11.25 11.05
C ASP A 59 -6.48 10.03 10.91
N PHE A 60 -5.18 10.27 10.96
CA PHE A 60 -4.18 9.21 10.92
C PHE A 60 -4.27 8.27 12.11
N LEU A 61 -4.45 8.82 13.32
CA LEU A 61 -4.61 8.03 14.55
C LEU A 61 -5.90 7.21 14.51
N ALA A 62 -7.02 7.80 14.09
CA ALA A 62 -8.29 7.11 13.94
C ALA A 62 -8.20 5.96 12.92
N HIS A 63 -7.50 6.17 11.80
CA HIS A 63 -7.29 5.12 10.79
C HIS A 63 -6.46 3.94 11.34
N ARG A 64 -5.36 4.22 12.02
CA ARG A 64 -4.53 3.20 12.68
C ARG A 64 -5.32 2.41 13.72
N SER A 65 -6.09 3.11 14.55
CA SER A 65 -6.95 2.49 15.58
C SER A 65 -7.99 1.55 14.93
N LEU A 66 -8.63 1.98 13.85
CA LEU A 66 -9.58 1.14 13.11
C LEU A 66 -8.93 -0.13 12.57
N LEU A 67 -7.78 -0.02 11.88
CA LEU A 67 -7.09 -1.19 11.33
C LEU A 67 -6.65 -2.17 12.42
N LYS A 68 -6.04 -1.67 13.48
CA LYS A 68 -5.66 -2.50 14.63
C LYS A 68 -6.86 -3.23 15.24
N SER A 69 -7.99 -2.54 15.35
CA SER A 69 -9.21 -3.10 15.92
C SER A 69 -9.86 -4.18 15.06
N LEU A 70 -9.77 -4.05 13.75
CA LEU A 70 -10.37 -5.02 12.81
C LEU A 70 -9.48 -6.24 12.56
N TYR A 71 -8.17 -6.04 12.51
CA TYR A 71 -7.24 -7.08 12.10
C TYR A 71 -6.42 -7.66 13.25
N GLY A 72 -6.20 -6.91 14.33
CA GLY A 72 -5.30 -7.30 15.42
C GLY A 72 -3.83 -7.05 15.08
N GLU A 73 -2.96 -7.10 16.10
CA GLU A 73 -1.54 -6.75 15.97
C GLU A 73 -0.70 -7.79 15.20
N GLN A 74 -1.19 -9.03 15.10
CA GLN A 74 -0.48 -10.11 14.42
C GLN A 74 -0.75 -10.14 12.91
N HIS A 75 -1.79 -9.45 12.46
CA HIS A 75 -2.10 -9.33 11.04
C HIS A 75 -1.35 -8.14 10.44
N PRO A 76 -0.75 -8.26 9.24
CA PRO A 76 0.01 -7.17 8.61
C PRO A 76 -0.77 -5.85 8.49
N CYS A 77 -2.07 -5.93 8.19
CA CYS A 77 -2.93 -4.74 8.08
C CYS A 77 -3.22 -4.08 9.44
N GLY A 78 -3.14 -4.82 10.54
CA GLY A 78 -3.36 -4.31 11.90
C GLY A 78 -2.09 -3.92 12.63
N LYS A 79 -0.93 -4.33 12.11
CA LYS A 79 0.37 -3.98 12.69
C LYS A 79 0.63 -2.49 12.53
N ILE A 80 0.95 -1.85 13.62
CA ILE A 80 1.23 -0.41 13.66
C ILE A 80 2.74 -0.22 13.62
N VAL A 81 3.23 0.49 12.59
CA VAL A 81 4.63 0.93 12.53
C VAL A 81 4.84 2.05 13.55
N MET A 82 5.88 1.93 14.37
CA MET A 82 6.30 2.88 15.38
C MET A 82 7.58 3.59 14.96
N GLU A 83 7.95 4.67 15.65
CA GLU A 83 9.17 5.42 15.35
C GLU A 83 10.41 4.54 15.51
N GLU A 84 10.43 3.69 16.54
CA GLU A 84 11.54 2.79 16.83
C GLU A 84 11.82 1.78 15.71
N ASP A 85 10.79 1.41 14.94
CA ASP A 85 10.95 0.48 13.80
C ASP A 85 11.87 1.07 12.71
N TYR A 86 11.85 2.39 12.50
CA TYR A 86 12.72 3.04 11.53
C TYR A 86 14.20 2.93 11.91
N HIS A 87 14.52 2.93 13.19
CA HIS A 87 15.90 2.82 13.71
C HIS A 87 16.48 1.41 13.58
N THR A 88 15.64 0.41 13.31
CA THR A 88 16.09 -0.97 13.10
C THR A 88 16.53 -1.26 11.66
N ILE A 89 16.28 -0.33 10.73
CA ILE A 89 16.54 -0.54 9.31
C ILE A 89 17.99 -0.18 8.99
N THR A 90 18.76 -1.16 8.55
CA THR A 90 20.15 -1.02 8.11
C THR A 90 20.33 -1.50 6.66
N PRO A 91 21.44 -1.18 5.99
CA PRO A 91 21.73 -1.74 4.66
C PRO A 91 21.72 -3.27 4.64
N GLU A 92 22.16 -3.92 5.73
CA GLU A 92 22.17 -5.38 5.86
C GLU A 92 20.74 -5.93 5.88
N VAL A 93 19.86 -5.34 6.68
CA VAL A 93 18.43 -5.71 6.73
C VAL A 93 17.75 -5.53 5.37
N LEU A 94 18.07 -4.42 4.67
CA LEU A 94 17.54 -4.19 3.33
C LEU A 94 18.08 -5.22 2.33
N ARG A 95 19.35 -5.58 2.41
CA ARG A 95 19.97 -6.60 1.54
C ARG A 95 19.34 -7.97 1.77
N GLU A 96 19.16 -8.35 3.03
CA GLU A 96 18.49 -9.62 3.39
C GLU A 96 17.06 -9.66 2.86
N PHE A 97 16.31 -8.56 3.01
CA PHE A 97 14.95 -8.43 2.47
C PHE A 97 14.95 -8.54 0.94
N TYR A 98 15.88 -7.85 0.27
CA TYR A 98 16.02 -7.89 -1.17
C TYR A 98 16.33 -9.31 -1.66
N GLU A 99 17.32 -10.00 -1.09
CA GLU A 99 17.71 -11.34 -1.47
C GLU A 99 16.56 -12.36 -1.31
N ARG A 100 15.68 -12.14 -0.33
CA ARG A 100 14.53 -13.00 -0.07
C ARG A 100 13.35 -12.75 -1.02
N HIS A 101 13.11 -11.50 -1.40
CA HIS A 101 11.88 -11.10 -2.06
C HIS A 101 12.03 -10.63 -3.51
N TYR A 102 13.21 -10.17 -3.91
CA TYR A 102 13.45 -9.66 -5.25
C TYR A 102 14.10 -10.72 -6.14
N HIS A 103 13.28 -11.49 -6.84
CA HIS A 103 13.71 -12.52 -7.76
C HIS A 103 12.70 -12.66 -8.91
N SER A 104 13.13 -13.26 -10.02
CA SER A 104 12.32 -13.40 -11.24
C SER A 104 10.99 -14.12 -11.05
N GLY A 105 10.89 -15.06 -10.08
CA GLY A 105 9.64 -15.75 -9.76
C GLY A 105 8.61 -14.89 -9.02
N ASN A 106 9.02 -13.74 -8.51
CA ASN A 106 8.14 -12.76 -7.81
C ASN A 106 8.07 -11.42 -8.56
N CYS A 107 8.30 -11.45 -9.86
CA CYS A 107 8.32 -10.25 -10.70
C CYS A 107 7.31 -10.39 -11.85
N SER A 108 6.51 -9.35 -12.07
CA SER A 108 5.61 -9.25 -13.22
C SER A 108 5.88 -7.94 -13.95
N ILE A 109 5.99 -8.01 -15.27
CA ILE A 109 6.29 -6.86 -16.13
C ILE A 109 5.07 -6.55 -17.00
N PHE A 110 4.63 -5.31 -16.96
CA PHE A 110 3.50 -4.82 -17.73
C PHE A 110 3.99 -3.75 -18.72
N LEU A 111 3.72 -3.95 -19.99
CA LEU A 111 4.05 -3.02 -21.05
C LEU A 111 2.77 -2.38 -21.60
N SER A 112 2.76 -1.06 -21.75
CA SER A 112 1.62 -0.31 -22.29
C SER A 112 2.10 0.79 -23.22
N GLY A 113 1.40 1.01 -24.34
CA GLY A 113 1.71 2.01 -25.36
C GLY A 113 1.99 1.39 -26.72
N LYS A 114 2.90 1.98 -27.51
CA LYS A 114 3.32 1.39 -28.78
C LYS A 114 4.35 0.28 -28.51
N VAL A 115 3.84 -0.91 -28.22
CA VAL A 115 4.65 -2.10 -27.97
C VAL A 115 4.90 -2.79 -29.32
N THR A 116 6.16 -2.93 -29.70
CA THR A 116 6.61 -3.63 -30.90
C THR A 116 7.33 -4.93 -30.51
N ASP A 117 7.48 -5.85 -31.47
CA ASP A 117 8.21 -7.12 -31.27
C ASP A 117 9.65 -6.89 -30.82
N ASP A 118 10.31 -5.84 -31.30
CA ASP A 118 11.64 -5.44 -30.86
C ASP A 118 11.65 -5.05 -29.37
N ILE A 119 10.65 -4.30 -28.89
CA ILE A 119 10.53 -3.96 -27.47
C ILE A 119 10.29 -5.21 -26.62
N ILE A 120 9.42 -6.12 -27.08
CA ILE A 120 9.18 -7.38 -26.37
C ILE A 120 10.48 -8.20 -26.30
N SER A 121 11.20 -8.32 -27.41
CA SER A 121 12.48 -9.03 -27.44
C SER A 121 13.48 -8.43 -26.45
N ARG A 122 13.64 -7.10 -26.44
CA ARG A 122 14.55 -6.41 -25.51
C ARG A 122 14.20 -6.63 -24.05
N VAL A 123 12.91 -6.52 -23.70
CA VAL A 123 12.46 -6.78 -22.31
C VAL A 123 12.71 -8.25 -21.93
N THR A 124 12.49 -9.17 -22.86
CA THR A 124 12.77 -10.59 -22.67
C THR A 124 14.27 -10.87 -22.51
N ASP A 125 15.12 -10.24 -23.29
CA ASP A 125 16.56 -10.37 -23.19
C ASP A 125 17.09 -9.89 -21.82
N ILE A 126 16.53 -8.80 -21.28
CA ILE A 126 16.95 -8.20 -20.03
C ILE A 126 16.39 -8.95 -18.81
N PHE A 127 15.09 -9.23 -18.80
CA PHE A 127 14.37 -9.75 -17.63
C PHE A 127 13.91 -11.21 -17.77
N GLY A 128 14.00 -11.81 -18.95
CA GLY A 128 13.65 -13.21 -19.19
C GLY A 128 14.68 -14.20 -18.63
N ILE A 129 15.89 -13.74 -18.31
CA ILE A 129 16.91 -14.53 -17.63
C ILE A 129 16.60 -14.51 -16.13
N PRO A 130 16.52 -15.69 -15.47
CA PRO A 130 16.30 -15.74 -14.03
C PRO A 130 17.31 -14.91 -13.25
N PHE A 131 16.85 -14.14 -12.29
CA PHE A 131 17.66 -13.38 -11.35
C PHE A 131 17.18 -13.61 -9.91
N GLY A 132 18.07 -13.41 -8.94
CA GLY A 132 17.82 -13.66 -7.54
C GLY A 132 17.70 -15.16 -7.19
N GLN A 133 17.44 -15.44 -5.92
CA GLN A 133 17.21 -16.82 -5.46
C GLN A 133 15.77 -17.22 -5.80
N TYR A 134 15.60 -17.94 -6.90
CA TYR A 134 14.28 -18.38 -7.37
C TYR A 134 13.69 -19.44 -6.42
N GLN A 135 12.62 -19.12 -5.74
CA GLN A 135 11.80 -20.08 -5.02
C GLN A 135 10.50 -20.33 -5.80
N LEU A 136 10.30 -21.57 -6.20
CA LEU A 136 9.14 -21.99 -7.02
C LEU A 136 7.78 -21.84 -6.33
N GLN A 137 7.74 -21.71 -5.01
CA GLN A 137 6.50 -21.57 -4.26
C GLN A 137 6.69 -20.58 -3.12
N MET A 138 6.06 -19.42 -3.26
CA MET A 138 5.82 -18.56 -2.11
C MET A 138 4.78 -19.25 -1.21
N PRO A 139 5.06 -19.47 0.08
CA PRO A 139 4.05 -20.00 0.98
C PRO A 139 2.87 -19.03 1.02
N LYS A 140 1.66 -19.56 0.87
CA LYS A 140 0.45 -18.76 1.08
C LYS A 140 0.40 -18.39 2.56
N LEU A 141 0.82 -17.17 2.86
CA LEU A 141 0.75 -16.66 4.23
C LEU A 141 -0.71 -16.49 4.61
N SER A 142 -1.06 -17.00 5.77
CA SER A 142 -2.38 -16.82 6.38
C SER A 142 -2.18 -16.20 7.75
N PHE A 143 -2.83 -15.08 7.98
CA PHE A 143 -2.73 -14.35 9.24
C PHE A 143 -4.06 -14.44 10.00
N PRO A 144 -4.03 -14.67 11.33
CA PRO A 144 -5.26 -14.71 12.10
C PRO A 144 -5.88 -13.31 12.17
N PHE A 145 -7.20 -13.26 11.99
CA PHE A 145 -7.98 -12.07 12.29
C PHE A 145 -8.30 -12.07 13.79
N ALA A 146 -7.86 -11.04 14.48
CA ALA A 146 -8.09 -10.87 15.91
C ALA A 146 -8.82 -9.54 16.16
N ALA A 147 -10.02 -9.42 15.57
CA ALA A 147 -10.87 -8.26 15.79
C ALA A 147 -11.27 -8.14 17.27
N ILE A 148 -11.18 -6.93 17.80
CA ILE A 148 -11.64 -6.67 19.16
C ILE A 148 -13.19 -6.63 19.20
N PRO A 149 -13.80 -7.04 20.33
CA PRO A 149 -15.26 -7.07 20.48
C PRO A 149 -15.90 -5.68 20.57
N GLU A 150 -15.13 -4.68 20.98
CA GLU A 150 -15.59 -3.30 21.16
C GLU A 150 -15.92 -2.66 19.81
N LYS A 151 -17.20 -2.27 19.65
CA LYS A 151 -17.69 -1.62 18.42
C LYS A 151 -17.42 -0.12 18.38
N ARG A 152 -17.03 0.49 19.49
CA ARG A 152 -16.78 1.92 19.59
C ARG A 152 -15.52 2.13 20.40
N ILE A 153 -14.55 2.78 19.79
CA ILE A 153 -13.28 3.13 20.41
C ILE A 153 -13.18 4.65 20.37
N PHE A 154 -12.89 5.23 21.49
CA PHE A 154 -12.67 6.66 21.62
C PHE A 154 -11.24 6.89 22.10
N THR A 155 -10.54 7.76 21.41
CA THR A 155 -9.21 8.23 21.81
C THR A 155 -9.24 9.73 21.93
N GLU A 156 -9.04 10.23 23.13
CA GLU A 156 -8.98 11.66 23.39
C GLU A 156 -7.60 12.21 23.09
N ARG A 157 -7.59 13.42 22.54
CA ARG A 157 -6.40 14.20 22.30
C ARG A 157 -6.65 15.65 22.68
N GLU A 158 -5.98 16.12 23.73
CA GLU A 158 -6.22 17.42 24.36
C GLU A 158 -6.06 18.60 23.40
N ASP A 159 -5.05 18.55 22.49
CA ASP A 159 -4.74 19.63 21.55
C ASP A 159 -5.49 19.53 20.19
N ALA A 160 -6.44 18.61 20.07
CA ALA A 160 -7.14 18.42 18.80
C ALA A 160 -8.23 19.47 18.59
N MET A 161 -8.08 20.27 17.54
CA MET A 161 -9.11 21.22 17.11
C MET A 161 -10.28 20.57 16.37
N GLN A 162 -10.15 19.34 15.93
CA GLN A 162 -11.13 18.59 15.14
C GLN A 162 -11.17 17.13 15.60
N SER A 163 -12.32 16.50 15.42
CA SER A 163 -12.48 15.07 15.62
C SER A 163 -12.45 14.35 14.28
N ALA A 164 -11.81 13.18 14.24
CA ALA A 164 -11.88 12.26 13.12
C ALA A 164 -12.71 11.03 13.49
N VAL A 165 -13.63 10.66 12.63
CA VAL A 165 -14.44 9.45 12.78
C VAL A 165 -14.11 8.50 11.65
N LYS A 166 -13.71 7.28 11.98
CA LYS A 166 -13.51 6.19 11.05
C LYS A 166 -14.43 5.03 11.39
N MET A 167 -15.15 4.53 10.40
CA MET A 167 -15.96 3.33 10.54
C MET A 167 -15.53 2.31 9.51
N GLY A 168 -15.56 1.03 9.87
CA GLY A 168 -15.20 0.00 8.91
C GLY A 168 -15.56 -1.40 9.38
N CYS A 169 -15.53 -2.30 8.44
CA CYS A 169 -15.64 -3.74 8.69
C CYS A 169 -14.88 -4.52 7.60
N THR A 170 -14.49 -5.72 7.92
CA THR A 170 -14.01 -6.66 6.92
C THR A 170 -15.15 -7.04 5.96
N THR A 171 -14.83 -7.27 4.71
CA THR A 171 -15.79 -7.59 3.66
C THR A 171 -15.21 -8.62 2.68
N ILE A 172 -15.95 -8.92 1.63
CA ILE A 172 -15.55 -9.87 0.58
C ILE A 172 -14.24 -9.50 -0.09
N THR A 173 -13.51 -10.49 -0.59
CA THR A 173 -12.30 -10.29 -1.38
C THR A 173 -12.63 -9.89 -2.82
N ARG A 174 -11.61 -9.50 -3.58
CA ARG A 174 -11.74 -9.14 -4.99
C ARG A 174 -12.22 -10.30 -5.88
N GLU A 175 -11.98 -11.55 -5.47
CA GLU A 175 -12.35 -12.75 -6.23
C GLU A 175 -13.82 -13.14 -6.02
N HIS A 176 -14.52 -12.53 -5.07
CA HIS A 176 -15.91 -12.83 -4.79
C HIS A 176 -16.84 -12.42 -5.95
N PRO A 177 -17.85 -13.23 -6.34
CA PRO A 177 -18.77 -12.90 -7.44
C PRO A 177 -19.50 -11.57 -7.30
N ASP A 178 -19.76 -11.12 -6.08
CA ASP A 178 -20.44 -9.86 -5.80
C ASP A 178 -19.49 -8.65 -5.72
N TYR A 179 -18.20 -8.83 -5.96
CA TYR A 179 -17.23 -7.72 -5.97
C TYR A 179 -17.64 -6.54 -6.88
N PRO A 180 -18.09 -6.74 -8.14
CA PRO A 180 -18.52 -5.62 -8.97
C PRO A 180 -19.73 -4.86 -8.40
N LYS A 181 -20.66 -5.59 -7.79
CA LYS A 181 -21.84 -4.99 -7.15
C LYS A 181 -21.45 -4.15 -5.94
N LEU A 182 -20.52 -4.66 -5.11
CA LEU A 182 -19.99 -3.93 -3.96
C LEU A 182 -19.29 -2.64 -4.41
N ARG A 183 -18.53 -2.68 -5.48
CA ARG A 183 -17.86 -1.48 -6.05
C ARG A 183 -18.87 -0.42 -6.46
N VAL A 184 -19.93 -0.79 -7.16
CA VAL A 184 -21.01 0.13 -7.55
C VAL A 184 -21.70 0.70 -6.31
N LEU A 185 -22.07 -0.16 -5.35
CA LEU A 185 -22.70 0.25 -4.10
C LEU A 185 -21.85 1.31 -3.37
N MET A 186 -20.55 1.04 -3.19
CA MET A 186 -19.66 1.95 -2.48
C MET A 186 -19.44 3.28 -3.23
N THR A 187 -19.44 3.24 -4.56
CA THR A 187 -19.41 4.48 -5.36
C THR A 187 -20.64 5.34 -5.08
N LEU A 188 -21.84 4.77 -5.12
CA LEU A 188 -23.09 5.48 -4.84
C LEU A 188 -23.18 5.95 -3.38
N PHE A 189 -22.64 5.17 -2.45
CA PHE A 189 -22.70 5.46 -1.02
C PHE A 189 -21.79 6.61 -0.61
N GLY A 190 -20.51 6.60 -1.03
CA GLY A 190 -19.53 7.59 -0.59
C GLY A 190 -18.37 7.85 -1.55
N GLY A 191 -18.40 7.28 -2.78
CA GLY A 191 -17.27 7.26 -3.68
C GLY A 191 -17.10 8.50 -4.57
N TYR A 192 -18.01 9.47 -4.55
CA TYR A 192 -17.92 10.69 -5.35
C TYR A 192 -18.65 11.85 -4.67
N PHE A 193 -18.50 13.08 -5.18
CA PHE A 193 -19.02 14.30 -4.57
C PHE A 193 -20.55 14.31 -4.41
N GLY A 194 -21.32 13.82 -5.38
CA GLY A 194 -22.78 13.68 -5.29
C GLY A 194 -23.26 12.38 -4.62
N SER A 195 -22.40 11.68 -3.90
CA SER A 195 -22.75 10.45 -3.20
C SER A 195 -23.68 10.68 -2.01
N ARG A 196 -24.37 9.63 -1.58
CA ARG A 196 -25.36 9.72 -0.50
C ARG A 196 -24.78 10.26 0.81
N LEU A 197 -23.55 9.86 1.18
CA LEU A 197 -22.91 10.40 2.39
C LEU A 197 -22.58 11.88 2.23
N MET A 198 -22.03 12.28 1.09
CA MET A 198 -21.70 13.69 0.84
C MET A 198 -22.93 14.56 0.90
N SER A 199 -24.01 14.23 0.19
CA SER A 199 -25.25 15.00 0.20
C SER A 199 -25.84 15.09 1.61
N ASN A 200 -25.94 13.97 2.34
CA ASN A 200 -26.62 13.95 3.62
C ASN A 200 -25.78 14.57 4.76
N ILE A 201 -24.49 14.20 4.88
CA ILE A 201 -23.68 14.56 6.05
C ILE A 201 -23.00 15.93 5.86
N ARG A 202 -22.48 16.18 4.64
CA ARG A 202 -21.78 17.43 4.34
C ARG A 202 -22.76 18.55 3.91
N GLU A 203 -23.63 18.29 2.91
CA GLU A 203 -24.46 19.33 2.31
C GLU A 203 -25.69 19.64 3.16
N ASP A 204 -26.50 18.63 3.53
CA ASP A 204 -27.75 18.86 4.27
C ASP A 204 -27.49 19.22 5.74
N LYS A 205 -26.52 18.54 6.40
CA LYS A 205 -26.27 18.69 7.85
C LYS A 205 -25.09 19.57 8.19
N GLY A 206 -24.14 19.76 7.27
CA GLY A 206 -22.98 20.61 7.51
C GLY A 206 -22.02 20.09 8.60
N TYR A 207 -22.04 18.81 8.91
CA TYR A 207 -21.25 18.26 10.03
C TYR A 207 -19.77 18.11 9.72
N THR A 208 -19.38 18.06 8.46
CA THR A 208 -17.99 17.87 8.03
C THR A 208 -17.71 18.59 6.71
N TYR A 209 -16.46 18.90 6.47
CA TYR A 209 -15.98 19.37 5.17
C TYR A 209 -15.91 18.28 4.11
N GLY A 210 -15.80 17.02 4.53
CA GLY A 210 -15.75 15.89 3.62
C GLY A 210 -16.03 14.57 4.33
N ILE A 211 -16.69 13.68 3.62
CA ILE A 211 -16.92 12.30 4.02
C ILE A 211 -16.83 11.43 2.78
N SER A 212 -16.22 10.29 2.91
CA SER A 212 -16.10 9.34 1.81
C SER A 212 -16.27 7.92 2.30
N ALA A 213 -16.64 7.03 1.40
CA ALA A 213 -16.65 5.59 1.66
C ALA A 213 -16.02 4.84 0.51
N GLY A 214 -15.31 3.78 0.82
CA GLY A 214 -14.64 2.95 -0.16
C GLY A 214 -14.38 1.54 0.33
N VAL A 215 -13.82 0.73 -0.56
CA VAL A 215 -13.33 -0.61 -0.20
C VAL A 215 -11.87 -0.72 -0.61
N VAL A 216 -11.04 -1.14 0.32
CA VAL A 216 -9.65 -1.53 0.09
C VAL A 216 -9.60 -3.05 0.05
N PHE A 217 -8.86 -3.60 -0.90
CA PHE A 217 -8.72 -5.05 -1.03
C PHE A 217 -7.29 -5.47 -0.76
N TYR A 218 -7.17 -6.41 0.14
CA TYR A 218 -5.94 -7.14 0.46
C TYR A 218 -6.03 -8.55 -0.15
N PRO A 219 -4.93 -9.31 -0.23
CA PRO A 219 -4.95 -10.66 -0.81
C PRO A 219 -5.91 -11.63 -0.12
N ASP A 220 -6.12 -11.47 1.18
CA ASP A 220 -6.92 -12.36 2.02
C ASP A 220 -8.23 -11.74 2.53
N SER A 221 -8.44 -10.43 2.32
CA SER A 221 -9.62 -9.73 2.84
C SER A 221 -9.98 -8.48 2.04
N GLY A 222 -11.22 -8.02 2.23
CA GLY A 222 -11.64 -6.68 1.90
C GLY A 222 -11.87 -5.86 3.16
N LEU A 223 -11.64 -4.55 3.07
CA LEU A 223 -11.94 -3.57 4.10
C LEU A 223 -12.89 -2.53 3.54
N LEU A 224 -14.12 -2.47 4.07
CA LEU A 224 -15.03 -1.36 3.87
C LEU A 224 -14.67 -0.27 4.89
N ILE A 225 -14.51 0.96 4.43
CA ILE A 225 -14.14 2.09 5.28
C ILE A 225 -14.94 3.34 4.91
N VAL A 226 -15.34 4.07 5.95
CA VAL A 226 -15.96 5.40 5.88
C VAL A 226 -15.09 6.37 6.68
#